data_cc1134549617fc6b4ec2dfe35cd9ccfe
#
_entry.id   cc1134549617fc6b4ec2dfe35cd9ccfe
#
_cell.length_a   1.000
_cell.length_b   1.000
_cell.length_c   1.000
_cell.angle_alpha   90.00
_cell.angle_beta   90.00
_cell.angle_gamma   90.00
#
_symmetry.space_group_name_H-M   'P 1'
#
loop_
_entity.id
_entity.type
_entity.pdbx_description
1 polymer ?
#
loop_
_entity_poly.entity_id
_entity_poly.type
_entity_poly.pdbx_seq_one_letter_code
_entity_poly.pdbx_strand_id
1 'polypeptide(L)'
;LFDQDTPAAPSRAATPAASLPEPLYAQDGTVFLQELCPAVVRPFQGLLAGLQDWLENNPDDLFHEPLLDLYFQVHDFLRTAERYDSHYVTQLTAHGSDLTIRLLCLDPSDFVNESMACGRTTVLFSATLIPPGYYKKVLGCAGARAVALESPFPQEHLGLYCLPGISTRYRHREASVQPISDALAVLASGKIGNYLAFFPSYTYLRQVYADFKARYPQICTIAQENGLDDAGRAAFLEHFVPNPDRTLLG
;
A
#
# COMPACT_ATOMS: atom_id res chain seq x y z
N LEU A 1 -52.19 26.43 -31.94
CA LEU A 1 -51.17 27.51 -32.12
C LEU A 1 -50.46 27.70 -30.77
N PHE A 2 -49.41 26.94 -30.53
CA PHE A 2 -48.42 27.26 -29.54
C PHE A 2 -47.05 27.02 -30.18
N ASP A 3 -46.43 28.14 -30.46
CA ASP A 3 -45.04 28.23 -30.91
C ASP A 3 -44.12 27.83 -29.77
N GLN A 4 -43.30 26.81 -29.98
CA GLN A 4 -42.27 26.39 -29.03
C GLN A 4 -40.92 26.88 -29.54
N ASP A 5 -40.54 28.07 -29.13
CA ASP A 5 -39.13 28.51 -29.16
C ASP A 5 -38.38 27.95 -27.94
N THR A 6 -37.76 26.79 -28.14
CA THR A 6 -36.79 26.26 -27.18
C THR A 6 -35.40 26.84 -27.54
N PRO A 7 -34.75 27.61 -26.65
CA PRO A 7 -33.41 28.10 -26.95
C PRO A 7 -32.42 26.95 -27.02
N ALA A 8 -31.70 26.87 -28.14
CA ALA A 8 -30.63 25.93 -28.36
C ALA A 8 -29.54 26.07 -27.25
N ALA A 9 -29.19 24.96 -26.62
CA ALA A 9 -28.10 24.90 -25.66
C ALA A 9 -26.79 25.40 -26.30
N PRO A 10 -25.96 26.18 -25.59
CA PRO A 10 -24.69 26.65 -26.14
C PRO A 10 -23.78 25.47 -26.46
N SER A 11 -23.37 25.39 -27.71
CA SER A 11 -22.36 24.47 -28.21
C SER A 11 -21.08 24.66 -27.35
N ARG A 12 -20.74 23.66 -26.55
CA ARG A 12 -19.44 23.58 -25.88
C ARG A 12 -18.38 23.52 -26.98
N ALA A 13 -17.68 24.63 -27.18
CA ALA A 13 -16.45 24.64 -27.97
C ALA A 13 -15.50 23.61 -27.36
N ALA A 14 -15.15 22.58 -28.12
CA ALA A 14 -14.17 21.60 -27.72
C ALA A 14 -12.83 22.33 -27.52
N THR A 15 -12.39 22.46 -26.29
CA THR A 15 -11.02 22.87 -25.98
C THR A 15 -10.10 21.91 -26.72
N PRO A 16 -9.09 22.38 -27.49
CA PRO A 16 -8.17 21.48 -28.17
C PRO A 16 -7.56 20.53 -27.14
N ALA A 17 -7.66 19.24 -27.40
CA ALA A 17 -7.06 18.21 -26.55
C ALA A 17 -5.57 18.51 -26.46
N ALA A 18 -5.10 18.95 -25.29
CA ALA A 18 -3.68 19.06 -25.01
C ALA A 18 -3.08 17.66 -25.23
N SER A 19 -2.17 17.51 -26.18
CA SER A 19 -1.48 16.26 -26.41
C SER A 19 -0.72 15.88 -25.14
N LEU A 20 -0.94 14.66 -24.65
CA LEU A 20 -0.15 14.13 -23.54
C LEU A 20 1.32 14.08 -23.96
N PRO A 21 2.26 14.31 -23.02
CA PRO A 21 3.67 14.14 -23.29
C PRO A 21 4.00 12.69 -23.71
N GLU A 22 5.13 12.48 -24.38
CA GLU A 22 5.55 11.14 -24.77
C GLU A 22 5.68 10.23 -23.55
N PRO A 23 5.10 9.02 -23.59
CA PRO A 23 5.16 8.10 -22.46
C PRO A 23 6.56 7.50 -22.30
N LEU A 24 7.07 7.46 -21.08
CA LEU A 24 8.26 6.70 -20.72
C LEU A 24 8.03 5.18 -20.91
N TYR A 25 6.84 4.72 -20.61
CA TYR A 25 6.44 3.32 -20.66
C TYR A 25 4.92 3.21 -20.76
N ALA A 26 4.43 2.24 -21.53
CA ALA A 26 2.99 1.95 -21.63
C ALA A 26 2.77 0.44 -21.68
N GLN A 27 1.90 -0.10 -20.82
CA GLN A 27 1.48 -1.50 -20.81
C GLN A 27 0.10 -1.64 -20.17
N ASP A 28 -0.75 -2.52 -20.74
CA ASP A 28 -2.04 -2.96 -20.16
C ASP A 28 -2.93 -1.81 -19.66
N GLY A 29 -3.09 -0.75 -20.48
CA GLY A 29 -3.91 0.41 -20.13
C GLY A 29 -3.26 1.37 -19.12
N THR A 30 -2.02 1.12 -18.72
CA THR A 30 -1.22 2.00 -17.84
C THR A 30 -0.14 2.70 -18.63
N VAL A 31 0.01 4.01 -18.41
CA VAL A 31 1.02 4.87 -19.03
C VAL A 31 1.80 5.58 -17.94
N PHE A 32 3.12 5.67 -18.10
CA PHE A 32 4.00 6.43 -17.22
C PHE A 32 4.56 7.63 -17.97
N LEU A 33 4.45 8.82 -17.39
CA LEU A 33 4.95 10.09 -17.94
C LEU A 33 6.01 10.66 -16.99
N GLN A 34 7.08 11.22 -17.56
CA GLN A 34 8.10 11.92 -16.77
C GLN A 34 7.60 13.27 -16.25
N GLU A 35 6.66 13.87 -16.97
CA GLU A 35 6.17 15.20 -16.65
C GLU A 35 4.74 15.15 -16.07
N LEU A 36 4.46 16.11 -15.20
CA LEU A 36 3.11 16.35 -14.72
C LEU A 36 2.35 17.20 -15.73
N CYS A 37 1.37 16.60 -16.40
CA CYS A 37 0.57 17.30 -17.41
C CYS A 37 -0.30 18.39 -16.76
N PRO A 38 -0.19 19.68 -17.14
CA PRO A 38 -1.04 20.75 -16.59
C PRO A 38 -2.55 20.52 -16.83
N ALA A 39 -2.91 19.82 -17.89
CA ALA A 39 -4.31 19.46 -18.18
C ALA A 39 -4.91 18.53 -17.13
N VAL A 40 -4.06 17.79 -16.38
CA VAL A 40 -4.47 16.94 -15.27
C VAL A 40 -4.64 17.78 -13.99
N VAL A 41 -3.76 18.74 -13.72
CA VAL A 41 -3.72 19.51 -12.46
C VAL A 41 -4.81 20.56 -12.38
N ARG A 42 -5.02 21.31 -13.48
CA ARG A 42 -5.97 22.45 -13.51
C ARG A 42 -7.40 22.12 -13.07
N PRO A 43 -8.01 21.00 -13.48
CA PRO A 43 -9.35 20.63 -13.01
C PRO A 43 -9.41 20.44 -11.50
N PHE A 44 -8.37 19.88 -10.88
CA PHE A 44 -8.33 19.68 -9.44
C PHE A 44 -8.16 20.99 -8.66
N GLN A 45 -7.45 21.99 -9.21
CA GLN A 45 -7.39 23.33 -8.62
C GLN A 45 -8.76 23.99 -8.58
N GLY A 46 -9.52 23.91 -9.68
CA GLY A 46 -10.90 24.40 -9.73
C GLY A 46 -11.84 23.65 -8.79
N LEU A 47 -11.69 22.33 -8.70
CA LEU A 47 -12.46 21.50 -7.78
C LEU A 47 -12.16 21.85 -6.33
N LEU A 48 -10.90 22.03 -5.96
CA LEU A 48 -10.51 22.39 -4.58
C LEU A 48 -11.14 23.71 -4.14
N ALA A 49 -11.10 24.74 -5.00
CA ALA A 49 -11.71 26.03 -4.71
C ALA A 49 -13.22 25.92 -4.54
N GLY A 50 -13.90 25.14 -5.41
CA GLY A 50 -15.34 24.91 -5.30
C GLY A 50 -15.72 24.12 -4.05
N LEU A 51 -14.94 23.12 -3.68
CA LEU A 51 -15.15 22.35 -2.44
C LEU A 51 -14.98 23.22 -1.20
N GLN A 52 -13.95 24.06 -1.18
CA GLN A 52 -13.71 24.97 -0.05
C GLN A 52 -14.88 25.92 0.14
N ASP A 53 -15.31 26.61 -0.92
CA ASP A 53 -16.45 27.53 -0.88
C ASP A 53 -17.74 26.83 -0.41
N TRP A 54 -18.01 25.63 -0.92
CA TRP A 54 -19.18 24.86 -0.52
C TRP A 54 -19.14 24.44 0.95
N LEU A 55 -18.01 23.91 1.43
CA LEU A 55 -17.83 23.44 2.81
C LEU A 55 -18.00 24.59 3.82
N GLU A 56 -17.46 25.78 3.52
CA GLU A 56 -17.62 26.98 4.36
C GLU A 56 -19.08 27.44 4.48
N ASN A 57 -19.87 27.25 3.43
CA ASN A 57 -21.27 27.71 3.39
C ASN A 57 -22.30 26.64 3.82
N ASN A 58 -21.89 25.36 3.99
CA ASN A 58 -22.81 24.26 4.31
C ASN A 58 -22.27 23.34 5.43
N PRO A 59 -21.99 23.87 6.64
CA PRO A 59 -21.34 23.09 7.72
C PRO A 59 -22.20 21.95 8.28
N ASP A 60 -23.53 22.06 8.21
CA ASP A 60 -24.48 21.08 8.77
C ASP A 60 -25.13 20.17 7.71
N ASP A 61 -24.63 20.18 6.47
CA ASP A 61 -25.18 19.36 5.39
C ASP A 61 -24.76 17.90 5.51
N LEU A 62 -25.62 16.96 5.07
CA LEU A 62 -25.33 15.52 5.07
C LEU A 62 -24.11 15.12 4.22
N PHE A 63 -23.79 15.93 3.20
CA PHE A 63 -22.62 15.70 2.34
C PHE A 63 -21.35 16.39 2.86
N HIS A 64 -21.41 17.11 3.98
CA HIS A 64 -20.26 17.85 4.51
C HIS A 64 -19.05 16.92 4.75
N GLU A 65 -19.22 15.84 5.51
CA GLU A 65 -18.14 14.87 5.82
C GLU A 65 -17.57 14.20 4.56
N PRO A 66 -18.38 13.61 3.65
CA PRO A 66 -17.87 13.02 2.41
C PRO A 66 -17.14 14.03 1.51
N LEU A 67 -17.60 15.28 1.43
CA LEU A 67 -16.94 16.31 0.63
C LEU A 67 -15.69 16.87 1.30
N LEU A 68 -15.62 16.86 2.62
CA LEU A 68 -14.42 17.20 3.38
C LEU A 68 -13.31 16.16 3.13
N ASP A 69 -13.66 14.87 3.11
CA ASP A 69 -12.72 13.80 2.74
C ASP A 69 -12.20 13.97 1.31
N LEU A 70 -13.09 14.30 0.37
CA LEU A 70 -12.69 14.60 -1.01
C LEU A 70 -11.79 15.83 -1.10
N TYR A 71 -12.10 16.89 -0.34
CA TYR A 71 -11.28 18.09 -0.25
C TYR A 71 -9.85 17.76 0.19
N PHE A 72 -9.67 16.95 1.24
CA PHE A 72 -8.34 16.56 1.68
C PHE A 72 -7.59 15.70 0.65
N GLN A 73 -8.27 14.77 -0.03
CA GLN A 73 -7.66 13.97 -1.09
C GLN A 73 -7.18 14.84 -2.26
N VAL A 74 -8.00 15.80 -2.71
CA VAL A 74 -7.63 16.75 -3.78
C VAL A 74 -6.50 17.67 -3.34
N HIS A 75 -6.56 18.17 -2.08
CA HIS A 75 -5.53 19.02 -1.51
C HIS A 75 -4.17 18.30 -1.43
N ASP A 76 -4.15 17.05 -0.96
CA ASP A 76 -2.93 16.25 -0.87
C ASP A 76 -2.34 15.92 -2.24
N PHE A 77 -3.19 15.65 -3.23
CA PHE A 77 -2.76 15.49 -4.62
C PHE A 77 -2.09 16.78 -5.15
N LEU A 78 -2.71 17.93 -4.97
CA LEU A 78 -2.19 19.22 -5.42
C LEU A 78 -0.90 19.60 -4.69
N ARG A 79 -0.82 19.37 -3.38
CA ARG A 79 0.38 19.58 -2.58
C ARG A 79 1.56 18.71 -3.06
N THR A 80 1.28 17.49 -3.50
CA THR A 80 2.29 16.62 -4.12
C THR A 80 2.67 17.14 -5.51
N ALA A 81 1.70 17.61 -6.29
CA ALA A 81 1.92 18.20 -7.61
C ALA A 81 2.81 19.46 -7.57
N GLU A 82 2.70 20.28 -6.52
CA GLU A 82 3.56 21.46 -6.29
C GLU A 82 5.04 21.10 -6.07
N ARG A 83 5.28 19.90 -5.51
CA ARG A 83 6.64 19.38 -5.26
C ARG A 83 7.16 18.49 -6.39
N TYR A 84 6.39 18.34 -7.46
CA TYR A 84 6.73 17.47 -8.57
C TYR A 84 7.98 17.98 -9.31
N ASP A 85 8.98 17.11 -9.39
CA ASP A 85 10.26 17.38 -10.08
C ASP A 85 10.75 16.12 -10.80
N SER A 86 12.04 16.07 -11.14
CA SER A 86 12.66 14.92 -11.82
C SER A 86 12.67 13.61 -11.01
N HIS A 87 12.39 13.65 -9.69
CA HIS A 87 12.29 12.46 -8.85
C HIS A 87 10.91 11.77 -8.92
N TYR A 88 9.95 12.39 -9.63
CA TYR A 88 8.60 11.85 -9.78
C TYR A 88 8.32 11.30 -11.17
N VAL A 89 7.32 10.43 -11.24
CA VAL A 89 6.64 10.05 -12.49
C VAL A 89 5.13 10.08 -12.26
N THR A 90 4.40 10.41 -13.33
CA THR A 90 2.93 10.34 -13.33
C THR A 90 2.49 9.02 -13.93
N GLN A 91 1.76 8.22 -13.18
CA GLN A 91 1.09 7.02 -13.65
C GLN A 91 -0.36 7.34 -13.98
N LEU A 92 -0.76 7.03 -15.20
CA LEU A 92 -2.14 7.09 -15.67
C LEU A 92 -2.61 5.67 -15.96
N THR A 93 -3.71 5.24 -15.36
CA THR A 93 -4.30 3.92 -15.62
C THR A 93 -5.76 4.06 -15.98
N ALA A 94 -6.13 3.57 -17.17
CA ALA A 94 -7.51 3.58 -17.65
C ALA A 94 -8.19 2.23 -17.35
N HIS A 95 -9.37 2.29 -16.73
CA HIS A 95 -10.22 1.14 -16.46
C HIS A 95 -11.64 1.45 -16.99
N GLY A 96 -11.95 1.04 -18.21
CA GLY A 96 -13.22 1.39 -18.86
C GLY A 96 -13.36 2.91 -19.02
N SER A 97 -14.34 3.52 -18.34
CA SER A 97 -14.55 4.98 -18.30
C SER A 97 -13.75 5.69 -17.22
N ASP A 98 -13.13 4.95 -16.31
CA ASP A 98 -12.46 5.50 -15.14
C ASP A 98 -10.96 5.72 -15.43
N LEU A 99 -10.43 6.83 -14.91
CA LEU A 99 -9.02 7.18 -15.00
C LEU A 99 -8.44 7.32 -13.60
N THR A 100 -7.46 6.49 -13.29
CA THR A 100 -6.65 6.63 -12.07
C THR A 100 -5.37 7.39 -12.38
N ILE A 101 -5.11 8.43 -11.60
CA ILE A 101 -3.91 9.25 -11.69
C ILE A 101 -3.11 9.10 -10.40
N ARG A 102 -1.83 8.77 -10.51
CA ARG A 102 -0.92 8.67 -9.36
C ARG A 102 0.36 9.43 -9.64
N LEU A 103 0.81 10.21 -8.66
CA LEU A 103 2.11 10.84 -8.64
C LEU A 103 3.04 9.97 -7.79
N LEU A 104 4.05 9.36 -8.43
CA LEU A 104 4.94 8.40 -7.78
C LEU A 104 6.31 9.04 -7.62
N CYS A 105 6.74 9.24 -6.37
CA CYS A 105 8.11 9.62 -6.06
C CYS A 105 9.01 8.38 -6.16
N LEU A 106 9.95 8.38 -7.10
CA LEU A 106 10.90 7.29 -7.33
C LEU A 106 12.15 7.43 -6.47
N ASP A 107 12.53 8.66 -6.14
CA ASP A 107 13.67 8.97 -5.26
C ASP A 107 13.27 10.02 -4.22
N PRO A 108 12.96 9.62 -2.98
CA PRO A 108 12.57 10.53 -1.91
C PRO A 108 13.76 11.14 -1.16
N SER A 109 15.00 10.88 -1.55
CA SER A 109 16.21 11.17 -0.75
C SER A 109 16.33 12.64 -0.36
N ASP A 110 16.07 13.57 -1.30
CA ASP A 110 16.19 15.00 -1.05
C ASP A 110 15.09 15.49 -0.10
N PHE A 111 13.84 15.05 -0.28
CA PHE A 111 12.72 15.41 0.57
C PHE A 111 12.86 14.89 2.00
N VAL A 112 13.38 13.65 2.13
CA VAL A 112 13.66 13.05 3.45
C VAL A 112 14.80 13.80 4.14
N ASN A 113 15.86 14.15 3.41
CA ASN A 113 16.98 14.93 3.93
C ASN A 113 16.54 16.33 4.39
N GLU A 114 15.72 17.04 3.62
CA GLU A 114 15.14 18.33 4.01
C GLU A 114 14.32 18.20 5.29
N SER A 115 13.48 17.16 5.38
CA SER A 115 12.65 16.91 6.57
C SER A 115 13.50 16.62 7.81
N MET A 116 14.60 15.86 7.64
CA MET A 116 15.56 15.60 8.74
C MET A 116 16.29 16.85 9.19
N ALA A 117 16.58 17.77 8.27
CA ALA A 117 17.25 19.04 8.56
C ALA A 117 16.41 19.98 9.42
N CYS A 118 15.10 19.83 9.49
CA CYS A 118 14.22 20.58 10.39
C CYS A 118 14.42 20.18 11.86
N GLY A 119 15.00 19.00 12.12
CA GLY A 119 15.26 18.50 13.47
C GLY A 119 16.70 18.76 13.90
N ARG A 120 16.92 18.86 15.21
CA ARG A 120 18.28 18.93 15.76
C ARG A 120 19.04 17.60 15.63
N THR A 121 18.32 16.49 15.69
CA THR A 121 18.84 15.13 15.59
C THR A 121 17.75 14.23 15.04
N THR A 122 18.11 13.35 14.13
CA THR A 122 17.21 12.34 13.58
C THR A 122 17.78 10.95 13.82
N VAL A 123 16.97 10.02 14.31
CA VAL A 123 17.30 8.61 14.49
C VAL A 123 16.36 7.77 13.62
N LEU A 124 16.93 7.03 12.68
CA LEU A 124 16.21 6.08 11.83
C LEU A 124 16.55 4.67 12.31
N PHE A 125 15.55 3.86 12.55
CA PHE A 125 15.75 2.49 13.01
C PHE A 125 14.76 1.52 12.37
N SER A 126 15.24 0.31 12.13
CA SER A 126 14.43 -0.83 11.68
C SER A 126 15.22 -2.11 11.88
N ALA A 127 14.55 -3.24 11.99
CA ALA A 127 15.19 -4.55 11.98
C ALA A 127 15.81 -4.90 10.61
N THR A 128 15.48 -4.17 9.54
CA THR A 128 15.80 -4.52 8.15
C THR A 128 16.52 -3.42 7.38
N LEU A 129 17.22 -2.47 8.03
CA LEU A 129 18.07 -1.45 7.39
C LEU A 129 19.40 -2.02 6.87
N ILE A 130 19.36 -3.15 6.19
CA ILE A 130 20.54 -3.85 5.66
C ILE A 130 20.35 -4.04 4.14
N PRO A 131 21.32 -3.65 3.29
CA PRO A 131 22.63 -3.06 3.64
C PRO A 131 22.53 -1.55 3.97
N PRO A 132 23.28 -1.03 4.95
CA PRO A 132 23.14 0.35 5.40
C PRO A 132 23.50 1.38 4.32
N GLY A 133 24.39 1.07 3.40
CA GLY A 133 24.75 1.95 2.28
C GLY A 133 23.59 2.26 1.34
N TYR A 134 22.74 1.27 1.06
CA TYR A 134 21.54 1.46 0.26
C TYR A 134 20.55 2.42 0.94
N TYR A 135 20.25 2.15 2.22
CA TYR A 135 19.30 2.99 2.96
C TYR A 135 19.80 4.41 3.20
N LYS A 136 21.09 4.59 3.46
CA LYS A 136 21.67 5.94 3.53
C LYS A 136 21.48 6.74 2.24
N LYS A 137 21.57 6.09 1.09
CA LYS A 137 21.33 6.73 -0.21
C LYS A 137 19.84 7.08 -0.37
N VAL A 138 18.95 6.11 -0.24
CA VAL A 138 17.49 6.29 -0.44
C VAL A 138 16.89 7.27 0.55
N LEU A 139 17.43 7.35 1.77
CA LEU A 139 16.97 8.28 2.82
C LEU A 139 17.73 9.62 2.82
N GLY A 140 18.59 9.88 1.84
CA GLY A 140 19.31 11.15 1.72
C GLY A 140 20.29 11.45 2.86
N CYS A 141 20.74 10.43 3.61
CA CYS A 141 21.58 10.61 4.80
C CYS A 141 22.97 9.94 4.66
N ALA A 142 23.66 10.20 3.55
CA ALA A 142 24.95 9.58 3.22
C ALA A 142 26.00 9.70 4.35
N GLY A 143 26.02 10.84 5.05
CA GLY A 143 26.94 11.11 6.18
C GLY A 143 26.48 10.52 7.53
N ALA A 144 25.33 9.87 7.62
CA ALA A 144 24.81 9.35 8.89
C ALA A 144 25.67 8.20 9.42
N ARG A 145 25.85 8.16 10.75
CA ARG A 145 26.44 7.00 11.42
C ARG A 145 25.44 5.83 11.41
N ALA A 146 25.89 4.66 10.99
CA ALA A 146 25.12 3.42 11.11
C ALA A 146 25.61 2.60 12.29
N VAL A 147 24.68 2.02 13.05
CA VAL A 147 24.94 1.08 14.13
C VAL A 147 24.13 -0.17 13.83
N ALA A 148 24.79 -1.33 13.81
CA ALA A 148 24.13 -2.63 13.75
C ALA A 148 24.22 -3.26 15.14
N LEU A 149 23.07 -3.71 15.64
CA LEU A 149 22.99 -4.48 16.88
C LEU A 149 22.87 -5.95 16.49
N GLU A 150 23.55 -6.79 17.22
CA GLU A 150 23.44 -8.24 17.04
C GLU A 150 22.07 -8.73 17.49
N SER A 151 21.63 -9.86 16.90
CA SER A 151 20.39 -10.52 17.32
C SER A 151 20.51 -10.99 18.77
N PRO A 152 19.52 -10.72 19.63
CA PRO A 152 19.49 -11.29 20.99
C PRO A 152 19.19 -12.80 20.98
N PHE A 153 18.80 -13.37 19.84
CA PHE A 153 18.48 -14.78 19.69
C PHE A 153 19.72 -15.55 19.23
N PRO A 154 20.13 -16.63 19.96
CA PRO A 154 21.26 -17.45 19.58
C PRO A 154 21.08 -18.09 18.21
N GLN A 155 22.09 -17.98 17.34
CA GLN A 155 22.03 -18.47 15.95
C GLN A 155 21.91 -20.00 15.88
N GLU A 156 22.46 -20.71 16.86
CA GLU A 156 22.37 -22.16 16.99
C GLU A 156 20.95 -22.68 17.24
N HIS A 157 20.04 -21.79 17.65
CA HIS A 157 18.61 -22.13 17.78
C HIS A 157 17.80 -21.89 16.49
N LEU A 158 18.43 -21.38 15.42
CA LEU A 158 17.78 -21.11 14.15
C LEU A 158 17.94 -22.28 13.19
N GLY A 159 16.85 -22.98 12.89
CA GLY A 159 16.77 -23.91 11.75
C GLY A 159 16.09 -23.22 10.55
N LEU A 160 16.81 -23.11 9.43
CA LEU A 160 16.26 -22.55 8.19
C LEU A 160 16.00 -23.64 7.17
N TYR A 161 14.76 -23.78 6.75
CA TYR A 161 14.33 -24.78 5.78
C TYR A 161 13.70 -24.09 4.54
N CYS A 162 14.02 -24.58 3.36
CA CYS A 162 13.47 -24.07 2.11
C CYS A 162 12.74 -25.20 1.37
N LEU A 163 11.54 -24.92 0.85
CA LEU A 163 10.74 -25.85 0.07
C LEU A 163 10.71 -25.38 -1.40
N PRO A 164 11.73 -25.65 -2.21
CA PRO A 164 11.85 -25.10 -3.57
C PRO A 164 10.78 -25.60 -4.55
N GLY A 165 10.10 -26.70 -4.21
CA GLY A 165 9.01 -27.27 -5.03
C GLY A 165 7.68 -26.49 -4.93
N ILE A 166 7.54 -25.54 -4.00
CA ILE A 166 6.30 -24.78 -3.79
C ILE A 166 6.51 -23.34 -4.28
N SER A 167 5.78 -22.95 -5.32
CA SER A 167 5.85 -21.58 -5.86
C SER A 167 4.73 -20.72 -5.29
N THR A 168 5.07 -19.65 -4.56
CA THR A 168 4.14 -18.67 -4.01
C THR A 168 3.91 -17.45 -4.91
N ARG A 169 4.45 -17.47 -6.15
CA ARG A 169 4.23 -16.39 -7.14
C ARG A 169 2.74 -16.23 -7.42
N TYR A 170 2.30 -15.00 -7.64
CA TYR A 170 0.87 -14.65 -7.79
C TYR A 170 0.10 -15.61 -8.71
N ARG A 171 0.62 -15.89 -9.92
CA ARG A 171 0.01 -16.79 -10.90
C ARG A 171 -0.01 -18.28 -10.51
N HIS A 172 0.72 -18.69 -9.46
CA HIS A 172 0.82 -20.08 -9.00
C HIS A 172 0.16 -20.29 -7.64
N ARG A 173 -0.43 -19.24 -7.03
CA ARG A 173 -0.95 -19.30 -5.65
C ARG A 173 -2.05 -20.35 -5.49
N GLU A 174 -2.97 -20.43 -6.43
CA GLU A 174 -4.07 -21.41 -6.38
C GLU A 174 -3.53 -22.85 -6.32
N ALA A 175 -2.59 -23.21 -7.17
CA ALA A 175 -1.96 -24.53 -7.19
C ALA A 175 -1.09 -24.80 -5.95
N SER A 176 -0.68 -23.79 -5.21
CA SER A 176 0.18 -23.91 -4.03
C SER A 176 -0.58 -24.01 -2.71
N VAL A 177 -1.90 -23.79 -2.69
CA VAL A 177 -2.73 -23.82 -1.46
C VAL A 177 -2.57 -25.16 -0.74
N GLN A 178 -2.84 -26.26 -1.42
CA GLN A 178 -2.77 -27.61 -0.83
C GLN A 178 -1.34 -27.99 -0.40
N PRO A 179 -0.30 -27.83 -1.23
CA PRO A 179 1.07 -28.10 -0.83
C PRO A 179 1.54 -27.30 0.40
N ILE A 180 1.10 -26.06 0.54
CA ILE A 180 1.41 -25.26 1.73
C ILE A 180 0.68 -25.77 2.96
N SER A 181 -0.61 -26.10 2.86
CA SER A 181 -1.36 -26.71 3.94
C SER A 181 -0.70 -28.00 4.42
N ASP A 182 -0.24 -28.86 3.50
CA ASP A 182 0.45 -30.11 3.85
C ASP A 182 1.79 -29.83 4.57
N ALA A 183 2.57 -28.87 4.07
CA ALA A 183 3.83 -28.50 4.69
C ALA A 183 3.64 -27.91 6.10
N LEU A 184 2.64 -27.05 6.29
CA LEU A 184 2.28 -26.51 7.59
C LEU A 184 1.81 -27.61 8.56
N ALA A 185 1.02 -28.57 8.09
CA ALA A 185 0.56 -29.69 8.91
C ALA A 185 1.72 -30.58 9.37
N VAL A 186 2.66 -30.89 8.47
CA VAL A 186 3.87 -31.64 8.84
C VAL A 186 4.68 -30.90 9.91
N LEU A 187 4.90 -29.59 9.68
CA LEU A 187 5.65 -28.76 10.61
C LEU A 187 4.99 -28.70 11.99
N ALA A 188 3.68 -28.39 12.02
CA ALA A 188 2.92 -28.22 13.25
C ALA A 188 2.69 -29.53 14.02
N SER A 189 2.74 -30.68 13.33
CA SER A 189 2.65 -32.02 13.94
C SER A 189 4.00 -32.53 14.49
N GLY A 190 5.12 -31.95 14.05
CA GLY A 190 6.46 -32.45 14.42
C GLY A 190 6.81 -32.20 15.89
N LYS A 191 6.32 -31.13 16.49
CA LYS A 191 6.56 -30.77 17.89
C LYS A 191 5.44 -29.88 18.42
N ILE A 192 5.04 -30.07 19.67
CA ILE A 192 4.14 -29.13 20.36
C ILE A 192 4.85 -27.78 20.50
N GLY A 193 4.16 -26.72 20.05
CA GLY A 193 4.74 -25.38 20.06
C GLY A 193 3.84 -24.33 19.40
N ASN A 194 4.33 -23.12 19.38
CA ASN A 194 3.72 -21.99 18.70
C ASN A 194 4.31 -21.86 17.29
N TYR A 195 3.43 -21.73 16.31
CA TYR A 195 3.78 -21.58 14.90
C TYR A 195 3.10 -20.34 14.33
N LEU A 196 3.80 -19.57 13.51
CA LEU A 196 3.27 -18.41 12.80
C LEU A 196 3.50 -18.58 11.29
N ALA A 197 2.44 -18.48 10.50
CA ALA A 197 2.49 -18.56 9.04
C ALA A 197 2.18 -17.19 8.43
N PHE A 198 3.14 -16.59 7.72
CA PHE A 198 2.98 -15.29 7.09
C PHE A 198 2.67 -15.43 5.60
N PHE A 199 1.68 -14.67 5.13
CA PHE A 199 1.23 -14.69 3.76
C PHE A 199 1.34 -13.32 3.10
N PRO A 200 1.61 -13.24 1.78
CA PRO A 200 1.76 -11.98 1.07
C PRO A 200 0.42 -11.22 0.83
N SER A 201 -0.72 -11.84 1.17
CA SER A 201 -2.03 -11.18 1.13
C SER A 201 -3.06 -11.91 1.98
N TYR A 202 -4.05 -11.19 2.52
CA TYR A 202 -5.18 -11.77 3.27
C TYR A 202 -6.04 -12.72 2.43
N THR A 203 -6.18 -12.48 1.13
CA THR A 203 -6.90 -13.38 0.23
C THR A 203 -6.24 -14.75 0.17
N TYR A 204 -4.91 -14.78 0.04
CA TYR A 204 -4.16 -16.02 0.01
C TYR A 204 -4.13 -16.72 1.37
N LEU A 205 -3.97 -15.97 2.46
CA LEU A 205 -4.11 -16.48 3.83
C LEU A 205 -5.44 -17.22 4.00
N ARG A 206 -6.57 -16.57 3.63
CA ARG A 206 -7.90 -17.18 3.78
C ARG A 206 -8.08 -18.47 2.98
N GLN A 207 -7.52 -18.52 1.76
CA GLN A 207 -7.56 -19.74 0.94
C GLN A 207 -6.82 -20.89 1.61
N VAL A 208 -5.58 -20.66 2.06
CA VAL A 208 -4.79 -21.69 2.75
C VAL A 208 -5.42 -22.06 4.10
N TYR A 209 -5.90 -21.07 4.85
CA TYR A 209 -6.55 -21.31 6.14
C TYR A 209 -7.81 -22.18 6.01
N ALA A 210 -8.66 -21.92 5.01
CA ALA A 210 -9.87 -22.71 4.76
C ALA A 210 -9.53 -24.17 4.39
N ASP A 211 -8.57 -24.37 3.48
CA ASP A 211 -8.07 -25.70 3.07
C ASP A 211 -7.45 -26.44 4.28
N PHE A 212 -6.58 -25.75 5.02
CA PHE A 212 -5.91 -26.32 6.19
C PHE A 212 -6.91 -26.78 7.24
N LYS A 213 -7.87 -25.91 7.59
CA LYS A 213 -8.89 -26.21 8.61
C LYS A 213 -9.81 -27.37 8.21
N ALA A 214 -10.12 -27.50 6.92
CA ALA A 214 -10.92 -28.59 6.40
C ALA A 214 -10.18 -29.94 6.46
N ARG A 215 -8.88 -29.93 6.16
CA ARG A 215 -8.07 -31.15 6.05
C ARG A 215 -7.39 -31.58 7.34
N TYR A 216 -7.09 -30.63 8.22
CA TYR A 216 -6.35 -30.84 9.49
C TYR A 216 -7.09 -30.24 10.71
N PRO A 217 -8.37 -30.61 10.94
CA PRO A 217 -9.20 -30.02 12.00
C PRO A 217 -8.68 -30.28 13.42
N GLN A 218 -7.78 -31.27 13.59
CA GLN A 218 -7.16 -31.62 14.87
C GLN A 218 -6.09 -30.63 15.32
N ILE A 219 -5.55 -29.80 14.42
CA ILE A 219 -4.54 -28.78 14.76
C ILE A 219 -5.28 -27.48 15.10
N CYS A 220 -5.02 -26.95 16.30
CA CYS A 220 -5.62 -25.68 16.72
C CYS A 220 -5.05 -24.53 15.88
N THR A 221 -5.94 -23.75 15.27
CA THR A 221 -5.57 -22.64 14.40
C THR A 221 -6.32 -21.37 14.74
N ILE A 222 -5.64 -20.24 14.62
CA ILE A 222 -6.22 -18.90 14.64
C ILE A 222 -5.74 -18.15 13.39
N ALA A 223 -6.53 -17.20 12.89
CA ALA A 223 -6.13 -16.38 11.75
C ALA A 223 -6.35 -14.91 12.08
N GLN A 224 -5.39 -14.09 11.69
CA GLN A 224 -5.51 -12.64 11.81
C GLN A 224 -6.54 -12.12 10.79
N GLU A 225 -7.51 -11.34 11.24
CA GLU A 225 -8.45 -10.65 10.37
C GLU A 225 -7.86 -9.36 9.78
N ASN A 226 -8.39 -8.96 8.62
CA ASN A 226 -8.00 -7.70 8.00
C ASN A 226 -8.57 -6.51 8.80
N GLY A 227 -7.78 -5.47 8.99
CA GLY A 227 -8.23 -4.23 9.64
C GLY A 227 -8.20 -4.26 11.17
N LEU A 228 -7.53 -5.24 11.81
CA LEU A 228 -7.32 -5.21 13.25
C LEU A 228 -6.55 -3.93 13.65
N ASP A 229 -7.06 -3.26 14.68
CA ASP A 229 -6.35 -2.21 15.41
C ASP A 229 -5.22 -2.78 16.28
N ASP A 230 -4.51 -1.94 16.99
CA ASP A 230 -3.39 -2.37 17.84
C ASP A 230 -3.85 -3.26 19.01
N ALA A 231 -5.04 -3.02 19.55
CA ALA A 231 -5.62 -3.85 20.61
C ALA A 231 -5.97 -5.25 20.09
N GLY A 232 -6.57 -5.35 18.89
CA GLY A 232 -6.86 -6.63 18.25
C GLY A 232 -5.61 -7.43 17.90
N ARG A 233 -4.52 -6.74 17.48
CA ARG A 233 -3.22 -7.38 17.25
C ARG A 233 -2.59 -7.90 18.53
N ALA A 234 -2.67 -7.13 19.63
CA ALA A 234 -2.18 -7.55 20.93
C ALA A 234 -2.95 -8.80 21.42
N ALA A 235 -4.29 -8.78 21.35
CA ALA A 235 -5.13 -9.91 21.70
C ALA A 235 -4.83 -11.18 20.87
N PHE A 236 -4.55 -11.03 19.56
CA PHE A 236 -4.12 -12.15 18.73
C PHE A 236 -2.81 -12.76 19.23
N LEU A 237 -1.82 -11.93 19.61
CA LEU A 237 -0.53 -12.40 20.11
C LEU A 237 -0.60 -13.05 21.48
N GLU A 238 -1.55 -12.68 22.34
CA GLU A 238 -1.75 -13.26 23.66
C GLU A 238 -2.10 -14.76 23.63
N HIS A 239 -2.59 -15.26 22.50
CA HIS A 239 -2.84 -16.69 22.32
C HIS A 239 -1.53 -17.54 22.28
N PHE A 240 -0.40 -16.93 21.99
CA PHE A 240 0.90 -17.59 21.88
C PHE A 240 1.64 -17.57 23.23
N VAL A 241 1.32 -18.54 24.07
CA VAL A 241 1.90 -18.62 25.41
C VAL A 241 3.25 -19.35 25.41
N PRO A 242 4.20 -18.98 26.31
CA PRO A 242 5.42 -19.74 26.49
C PRO A 242 5.13 -21.17 26.96
N ASN A 243 5.86 -22.16 26.41
CA ASN A 243 5.73 -23.58 26.77
C ASN A 243 4.28 -24.10 26.69
N PRO A 244 3.64 -24.03 25.52
CA PRO A 244 2.26 -24.45 25.37
C PRO A 244 2.09 -25.96 25.58
N ASP A 245 0.94 -26.39 26.06
CA ASP A 245 0.55 -27.80 26.22
C ASP A 245 0.00 -28.43 24.93
N ARG A 246 -0.28 -27.59 23.92
CA ARG A 246 -0.78 -27.98 22.61
C ARG A 246 -0.17 -27.12 21.51
N THR A 247 -0.16 -27.65 20.28
CA THR A 247 0.24 -26.89 19.10
C THR A 247 -0.79 -25.81 18.76
N LEU A 248 -0.32 -24.57 18.54
CA LEU A 248 -1.09 -23.47 18.00
C LEU A 248 -0.42 -22.95 16.73
N LEU A 249 -1.18 -22.90 15.64
CA LEU A 249 -0.79 -22.30 14.37
C LEU A 249 -1.60 -21.02 14.13
N GLY A 250 -0.91 -19.87 13.98
CA GLY A 250 -1.51 -18.59 13.65
C GLY A 250 -1.01 -18.00 12.36
#